data_0e5934c160151c26e1ef87df39e30d7e
#
_entry.id   0e5934c160151c26e1ef87df39e30d7e
#
_cell.length_a   1.000
_cell.length_b   1.000
_cell.length_c   1.000
_cell.angle_alpha   90.00
_cell.angle_beta   90.00
_cell.angle_gamma   90.00
#
_symmetry.space_group_name_H-M   'P 1'
#
loop_
_entity.id
_entity.type
_entity.pdbx_description
1 polymer ?
#
loop_
_entity_poly.entity_id
_entity_poly.type
_entity_poly.pdbx_seq_one_letter_code
_entity_poly.pdbx_strand_id
1 'polypeptide(L)' 'MDLIKVCKQYFGEPRQTGGSHTVFKTPWQGDPRINLQDDGGKAKPYQVKQVLAALDKLNVL' A
#
# COMPACT_ATOMS: atom_id res chain seq x y z
N MET A 1 -10.38 1.94 4.86
CA MET A 1 -9.12 1.95 5.62
C MET A 1 -8.28 3.11 5.14
N ASP A 2 -7.79 3.92 6.07
CA ASP A 2 -7.07 5.16 5.72
C ASP A 2 -5.77 4.90 4.97
N LEU A 3 -5.12 3.77 5.27
CA LEU A 3 -3.89 3.39 4.60
C LEU A 3 -4.10 3.18 3.10
N ILE A 4 -5.27 2.69 2.71
CA ILE A 4 -5.62 2.53 1.29
C ILE A 4 -5.72 3.90 0.62
N LYS A 5 -6.29 4.88 1.31
CA LYS A 5 -6.39 6.24 0.77
C LYS A 5 -5.01 6.85 0.53
N VAL A 6 -4.08 6.64 1.46
CA VAL A 6 -2.71 7.11 1.32
C VAL A 6 -2.05 6.45 0.11
N CYS A 7 -2.19 5.14 -0.04
CA CYS A 7 -1.60 4.42 -1.16
C CYS A 7 -2.20 4.88 -2.49
N LYS A 8 -3.50 5.13 -2.55
CA LYS A 8 -4.12 5.65 -3.77
C LYS A 8 -3.54 7.00 -4.16
N GLN A 9 -3.26 7.85 -3.19
CA GLN A 9 -2.71 9.17 -3.46
C GLN A 9 -1.31 9.12 -4.07
N TYR A 10 -0.47 8.18 -3.60
CA TYR A 10 0.93 8.13 -4.00
C TYR A 10 1.24 7.07 -5.04
N PHE A 11 0.45 6.01 -5.12
CA PHE A 11 0.71 4.89 -6.03
C PHE A 11 -0.38 4.72 -7.09
N GLY A 12 -1.44 5.53 -7.03
CA GLY A 12 -2.53 5.45 -7.99
C GLY A 12 -3.55 4.38 -7.62
N GLU A 13 -4.36 3.98 -8.58
CA GLU A 13 -5.40 2.99 -8.33
C GLU A 13 -4.80 1.61 -8.08
N PRO A 14 -5.41 0.81 -7.21
CA PRO A 14 -4.91 -0.53 -6.96
C PRO A 14 -5.03 -1.42 -8.20
N ARG A 15 -4.04 -2.28 -8.37
CA ARG A 15 -4.02 -3.22 -9.49
C ARG A 15 -5.00 -4.35 -9.29
N GLN A 16 -5.24 -4.71 -8.05
CA GLN A 16 -6.11 -5.83 -7.71
C GLN A 16 -6.83 -5.52 -6.43
N THR A 17 -8.14 -5.71 -6.44
CA THR A 17 -8.96 -5.66 -5.24
C THR A 17 -9.82 -6.91 -5.22
N GLY A 18 -9.90 -7.55 -4.08
CA GLY A 18 -10.70 -8.73 -3.95
C GLY A 18 -10.77 -9.15 -2.49
N GLY A 19 -11.97 -9.34 -1.97
CA GLY A 19 -12.17 -9.66 -0.57
C GLY A 19 -11.54 -8.59 0.30
N SER A 20 -10.62 -8.97 1.16
CA SER A 20 -9.94 -8.06 2.07
C SER A 20 -8.57 -7.61 1.57
N HIS A 21 -8.17 -8.02 0.35
CA HIS A 21 -6.83 -7.71 -0.18
C HIS A 21 -6.89 -6.59 -1.20
N THR A 22 -5.92 -5.67 -1.11
CA THR A 22 -5.75 -4.59 -2.06
C THR A 22 -4.28 -4.50 -2.41
N VAL A 23 -3.93 -4.59 -3.70
CA VAL A 23 -2.54 -4.62 -4.15
C VAL A 23 -2.25 -3.37 -4.98
N PHE A 24 -1.19 -2.66 -4.60
CA PHE A 24 -0.71 -1.48 -5.31
C PHE A 24 0.62 -1.79 -5.98
N LYS A 25 0.77 -1.33 -7.21
CA LYS A 25 2.02 -1.42 -7.94
C LYS A 25 2.90 -0.24 -7.57
N THR A 26 4.20 -0.50 -7.39
CA THR A 26 5.17 0.56 -7.13
C THR A 26 5.94 0.89 -8.42
N PRO A 27 6.53 2.11 -8.51
CA PRO A 27 7.24 2.52 -9.73
C PRO A 27 8.67 1.98 -9.84
N TRP A 28 9.12 1.21 -8.87
CA TRP A 28 10.51 0.76 -8.83
C TRP A 28 10.73 -0.50 -9.67
N GLN A 29 11.97 -0.65 -10.10
CA GLN A 29 12.38 -1.84 -10.80
C GLN A 29 12.25 -3.08 -9.89
N GLY A 30 11.87 -4.21 -10.48
CA GLY A 30 11.60 -5.41 -9.72
C GLY A 30 10.17 -5.54 -9.26
N ASP A 31 9.38 -4.49 -9.45
CA ASP A 31 7.94 -4.44 -9.18
C ASP A 31 7.57 -4.96 -7.78
N PRO A 32 8.20 -4.43 -6.72
CA PRO A 32 7.75 -4.77 -5.37
C PRO A 32 6.35 -4.20 -5.17
N ARG A 33 5.40 -5.07 -4.84
CA ARG A 33 4.01 -4.66 -4.69
C ARG A 33 3.69 -4.44 -3.23
N ILE A 34 2.78 -3.49 -2.99
CA ILE A 34 2.24 -3.26 -1.66
C ILE A 34 0.92 -4.02 -1.58
N ASN A 35 0.88 -5.01 -0.72
CA ASN A 35 -0.30 -5.83 -0.51
C ASN A 35 -0.88 -5.49 0.85
N LEU A 36 -2.05 -4.84 0.85
CA LEU A 36 -2.74 -4.46 2.06
C LEU A 36 -3.90 -5.42 2.31
N GLN A 37 -4.02 -5.88 3.54
CA GLN A 37 -5.12 -6.72 3.97
C GLN A 37 -5.95 -5.95 4.99
N ASP A 38 -7.24 -5.85 4.71
CA ASP A 38 -8.18 -5.19 5.61
C ASP A 38 -8.59 -6.18 6.70
N ASP A 39 -8.14 -5.93 7.91
CA ASP A 39 -8.45 -6.77 9.06
C ASP A 39 -9.43 -6.01 9.95
N GLY A 40 -10.72 -6.14 9.65
CA GLY A 40 -11.77 -5.45 10.39
C GLY A 40 -11.67 -3.93 10.29
N GLY A 41 -11.22 -3.42 9.15
CA GLY A 41 -11.04 -1.99 8.93
C GLY A 41 -9.70 -1.46 9.40
N LYS A 42 -8.81 -2.33 9.87
CA LYS A 42 -7.51 -1.94 10.41
C LYS A 42 -6.38 -2.55 9.61
N ALA A 43 -5.30 -1.78 9.44
CA ALA A 43 -4.08 -2.28 8.82
C ALA A 43 -3.25 -3.03 9.87
N LYS A 44 -2.57 -4.09 9.43
CA LYS A 44 -1.64 -4.80 10.31
C LYS A 44 -0.36 -3.98 10.46
N PRO A 45 0.32 -4.07 11.62
CA PRO A 45 1.52 -3.26 11.87
C PRO A 45 2.60 -3.41 10.79
N TYR A 46 2.84 -4.63 10.29
CA TYR A 46 3.87 -4.82 9.27
C TYR A 46 3.49 -4.15 7.95
N GLN A 47 2.19 -4.03 7.66
CA GLN A 47 1.74 -3.35 6.45
C GLN A 47 1.96 -1.84 6.56
N VAL A 48 1.72 -1.28 7.73
CA VAL A 48 1.99 0.14 7.97
C VAL A 48 3.47 0.42 7.78
N LYS A 49 4.34 -0.42 8.31
CA LYS A 49 5.79 -0.27 8.13
C LYS A 49 6.17 -0.36 6.66
N GLN A 50 5.56 -1.28 5.92
CA GLN A 50 5.84 -1.44 4.49
C GLN A 50 5.47 -0.18 3.72
N VAL A 51 4.31 0.41 4.01
CA VAL A 51 3.87 1.63 3.35
C VAL A 51 4.77 2.80 3.70
N LEU A 52 5.12 2.94 4.99
CA LEU A 52 6.02 4.01 5.41
C LEU A 52 7.38 3.91 4.73
N ALA A 53 7.92 2.70 4.61
CA ALA A 53 9.19 2.49 3.89
C ALA A 53 9.05 2.87 2.42
N ALA A 54 7.93 2.55 1.79
CA ALA A 54 7.69 2.90 0.41
C ALA A 54 7.56 4.41 0.23
N LEU A 55 6.87 5.10 1.13
CA LEU A 55 6.74 6.56 1.08
C LEU A 55 8.08 7.25 1.29
N ASP A 56 8.91 6.70 2.17
CA ASP A 56 10.26 7.20 2.39
C ASP A 56 11.08 7.06 1.10
N LYS A 57 10.94 5.94 0.42
CA LYS A 57 11.63 5.71 -0.86
C LYS A 57 11.15 6.67 -1.94
N LEU A 58 9.89 7.08 -1.90
CA LEU A 58 9.34 8.09 -2.80
C LEU A 58 9.78 9.51 -2.41
N ASN A 59 10.42 9.66 -1.27
CA ASN A 59 10.90 10.96 -0.78
C ASN A 59 9.76 11.90 -0.41
N VAL A 60 8.66 11.38 0.09
CA VAL A 60 7.51 12.18 0.51
C VAL A 60 7.35 12.24 2.02
N LEU A 61 8.21 11.59 2.75
CA LEU A 61 8.26 11.67 4.22
C LEU A 61 9.42 12.50 4.68
#